data_e92af90a027dabf8a3445dae5d74498f
#
_entry.id   e92af90a027dabf8a3445dae5d74498f
#
_cell.length_a   1.000
_cell.length_b   1.000
_cell.length_c   1.000
_cell.angle_alpha   90.00
_cell.angle_beta   90.00
_cell.angle_gamma   90.00
#
_symmetry.space_group_name_H-M   'P 1'
#
loop_
_entity.id
_entity.type
_entity.pdbx_description
1 polymer ?
#
loop_
_entity_poly.entity_id
_entity_poly.type
_entity_poly.pdbx_seq_one_letter_code
_entity_poly.pdbx_strand_id
1 'polypeptide(L)'
;GPTSPVADGKSTALEFAWRLDSLLSEFDAPSQNMQPPETLMPQELKAHLDKALPEHFGDAAPRVEITHNVSAKAAAGRDYIKLREDAHFSDLDESQLLQHEALVHIATGFNGAAQPHFPILGEAYPGNARTQEGLAVFAEFISGSLDPRRFKRLADRVIAINMSAEGADFLELFQFFREQGDKDAPFEAFESARRVVRGGLVNGGGPFTKDSIYLQGLLEVHNYLRTAVRAGDPAFIRLLFAGKIDLEDLAAMKFLRDADLLAEPKYMPPWATDLRYLLSYLAYSTFLNEIDLKSVAERYEPLFRS
;
A
#
# COMPACT_ATOMS: atom_id res chain seq x y z
N GLY A 1 13.39 -8.73 4.25
CA GLY A 1 13.83 -8.36 2.89
C GLY A 1 12.97 -9.01 1.82
N PRO A 2 13.21 -8.75 0.51
CA PRO A 2 12.38 -9.23 -0.60
C PRO A 2 12.20 -10.75 -0.65
N THR A 3 13.21 -11.49 -0.24
CA THR A 3 13.27 -12.96 -0.25
C THR A 3 12.83 -13.60 1.07
N SER A 4 12.45 -12.78 2.06
CA SER A 4 11.94 -13.34 3.33
C SER A 4 10.54 -13.91 3.13
N PRO A 5 10.28 -15.17 3.56
CA PRO A 5 8.95 -15.75 3.47
C PRO A 5 7.91 -14.94 4.26
N VAL A 6 6.70 -14.85 3.74
CA VAL A 6 5.53 -14.34 4.48
C VAL A 6 4.96 -15.42 5.41
N ALA A 7 3.86 -15.14 6.08
CA ALA A 7 3.29 -16.02 7.11
C ALA A 7 3.00 -17.48 6.70
N ASP A 8 2.94 -17.80 5.39
CA ASP A 8 2.79 -19.17 4.89
C ASP A 8 4.12 -19.99 4.89
N GLY A 9 5.24 -19.32 5.23
CA GLY A 9 6.58 -19.92 5.27
C GLY A 9 7.19 -20.26 3.90
N LYS A 10 6.56 -19.87 2.80
CA LYS A 10 6.96 -20.23 1.42
C LYS A 10 6.98 -19.03 0.48
N SER A 11 5.86 -18.33 0.35
CA SER A 11 5.72 -17.22 -0.59
C SER A 11 6.57 -16.02 -0.17
N THR A 12 7.16 -15.33 -1.13
CA THR A 12 7.99 -14.15 -0.88
C THR A 12 7.43 -12.93 -1.63
N ALA A 13 7.78 -11.73 -1.15
CA ALA A 13 7.45 -10.50 -1.88
C ALA A 13 8.10 -10.46 -3.27
N LEU A 14 9.29 -11.06 -3.42
CA LEU A 14 10.00 -11.14 -4.69
C LEU A 14 9.28 -12.02 -5.71
N GLU A 15 8.82 -13.22 -5.31
CA GLU A 15 8.02 -14.09 -6.20
C GLU A 15 6.74 -13.40 -6.64
N PHE A 16 6.08 -12.71 -5.72
CA PHE A 16 4.89 -11.95 -6.04
C PHE A 16 5.19 -10.80 -7.01
N ALA A 17 6.30 -10.08 -6.79
CA ALA A 17 6.74 -9.00 -7.68
C ALA A 17 7.01 -9.51 -9.11
N TRP A 18 7.71 -10.63 -9.28
CA TRP A 18 7.95 -11.24 -10.60
C TRP A 18 6.66 -11.68 -11.31
N ARG A 19 5.70 -12.24 -10.56
CA ARG A 19 4.41 -12.62 -11.12
C ARG A 19 3.59 -11.41 -11.57
N LEU A 20 3.60 -10.34 -10.77
CA LEU A 20 2.95 -9.07 -11.12
C LEU A 20 3.60 -8.44 -12.35
N ASP A 21 4.91 -8.38 -12.38
CA ASP A 21 5.66 -7.85 -13.53
C ASP A 21 5.31 -8.61 -14.81
N SER A 22 5.36 -9.94 -14.78
CA SER A 22 4.97 -10.78 -15.93
C SER A 22 3.55 -10.54 -16.41
N LEU A 23 2.58 -10.47 -15.49
CA LEU A 23 1.16 -10.28 -15.83
C LEU A 23 0.89 -8.86 -16.34
N LEU A 24 1.45 -7.84 -15.69
CA LEU A 24 1.15 -6.45 -16.01
C LEU A 24 1.89 -5.97 -17.27
N SER A 25 3.06 -6.54 -17.58
CA SER A 25 3.80 -6.22 -18.80
C SER A 25 3.03 -6.64 -20.07
N GLU A 26 2.20 -7.66 -20.00
CA GLU A 26 1.31 -8.05 -21.10
C GLU A 26 0.23 -7.01 -21.39
N PHE A 27 -0.09 -6.14 -20.43
CA PHE A 27 -1.08 -5.06 -20.54
C PHE A 27 -0.49 -3.68 -20.83
N ASP A 28 0.84 -3.56 -21.02
CA ASP A 28 1.51 -2.25 -21.14
C ASP A 28 1.06 -1.41 -22.34
N ALA A 29 0.71 -2.02 -23.45
CA ALA A 29 0.28 -1.28 -24.64
C ALA A 29 -1.08 -0.57 -24.48
N PRO A 30 -2.11 -1.19 -23.84
CA PRO A 30 -3.36 -0.52 -23.52
C PRO A 30 -3.30 0.37 -22.27
N SER A 31 -2.43 0.06 -21.30
CA SER A 31 -2.40 0.73 -19.99
C SER A 31 -1.89 2.17 -20.04
N GLN A 32 -1.11 2.55 -21.08
CA GLN A 32 -0.69 3.93 -21.28
C GLN A 32 -1.87 4.89 -21.46
N ASN A 33 -3.01 4.40 -22.00
CA ASN A 33 -4.23 5.17 -22.17
C ASN A 33 -5.17 5.13 -20.93
N MET A 34 -4.82 4.36 -19.88
CA MET A 34 -5.66 4.18 -18.69
C MET A 34 -5.28 5.10 -17.52
N GLN A 35 -4.26 5.95 -17.67
CA GLN A 35 -3.97 6.92 -16.64
C GLN A 35 -4.95 8.09 -16.70
N PRO A 36 -5.57 8.44 -15.56
CA PRO A 36 -6.25 9.71 -15.45
C PRO A 36 -5.21 10.83 -15.64
N PRO A 37 -5.54 11.87 -16.40
CA PRO A 37 -4.63 13.00 -16.60
C PRO A 37 -4.32 13.68 -15.27
N GLU A 38 -3.06 14.07 -15.06
CA GLU A 38 -2.65 14.87 -13.90
C GLU A 38 -3.05 16.35 -14.13
N THR A 39 -4.31 16.64 -13.93
CA THR A 39 -4.90 17.97 -14.20
C THR A 39 -5.17 18.78 -12.93
N LEU A 40 -5.13 18.14 -11.75
CA LEU A 40 -5.39 18.83 -10.49
C LEU A 40 -4.14 19.55 -9.99
N MET A 41 -4.31 20.84 -9.72
CA MET A 41 -3.31 21.63 -9.01
C MET A 41 -3.38 21.34 -7.50
N PRO A 42 -2.29 21.56 -6.73
CA PRO A 42 -2.29 21.34 -5.28
C PRO A 42 -3.40 22.09 -4.54
N GLN A 43 -3.81 23.27 -5.03
CA GLN A 43 -4.88 24.07 -4.45
C GLN A 43 -6.25 23.43 -4.62
N GLU A 44 -6.49 22.83 -5.79
CA GLU A 44 -7.74 22.11 -6.10
C GLU A 44 -7.82 20.83 -5.28
N LEU A 45 -6.75 20.04 -5.28
CA LEU A 45 -6.67 18.82 -4.45
C LEU A 45 -6.84 19.13 -2.96
N LYS A 46 -6.21 20.23 -2.47
CA LYS A 46 -6.43 20.68 -1.09
C LYS A 46 -7.90 20.97 -0.83
N ALA A 47 -8.59 21.68 -1.72
CA ALA A 47 -10.01 22.00 -1.55
C ALA A 47 -10.89 20.74 -1.51
N HIS A 48 -10.56 19.71 -2.33
CA HIS A 48 -11.25 18.42 -2.30
C HIS A 48 -11.02 17.70 -0.97
N LEU A 49 -9.77 17.60 -0.52
CA LEU A 49 -9.43 16.95 0.76
C LEU A 49 -10.02 17.71 1.96
N ASP A 50 -9.96 19.05 1.99
CA ASP A 50 -10.56 19.86 3.04
C ASP A 50 -12.08 19.65 3.17
N LYS A 51 -12.74 19.25 2.08
CA LYS A 51 -14.16 18.86 2.07
C LYS A 51 -14.37 17.41 2.53
N ALA A 52 -13.55 16.47 2.05
CA ALA A 52 -13.72 15.03 2.31
C ALA A 52 -13.30 14.64 3.74
N LEU A 53 -12.22 15.20 4.26
CA LEU A 53 -11.66 14.80 5.55
C LEU A 53 -12.62 15.00 6.74
N PRO A 54 -13.38 16.11 6.84
CA PRO A 54 -14.36 16.28 7.90
C PRO A 54 -15.50 15.24 7.90
N GLU A 55 -15.83 14.65 6.75
CA GLU A 55 -16.83 13.58 6.67
C GLU A 55 -16.42 12.33 7.46
N HIS A 56 -15.10 12.09 7.56
CA HIS A 56 -14.51 10.93 8.24
C HIS A 56 -14.04 11.23 9.67
N PHE A 57 -13.53 12.44 9.91
CA PHE A 57 -12.87 12.80 11.17
C PHE A 57 -13.66 13.82 12.02
N GLY A 58 -14.69 14.46 11.46
CA GLY A 58 -15.40 15.55 12.12
C GLY A 58 -14.46 16.71 12.46
N ASP A 59 -14.55 17.22 13.70
CA ASP A 59 -13.72 18.33 14.19
C ASP A 59 -12.22 17.97 14.33
N ALA A 60 -11.87 16.68 14.27
CA ALA A 60 -10.48 16.20 14.32
C ALA A 60 -9.86 16.03 12.92
N ALA A 61 -10.49 16.57 11.87
CA ALA A 61 -9.97 16.44 10.51
C ALA A 61 -8.53 16.94 10.40
N PRO A 62 -7.61 16.15 9.80
CA PRO A 62 -6.22 16.57 9.61
C PRO A 62 -6.15 17.78 8.67
N ARG A 63 -5.16 18.64 8.89
CA ARG A 63 -4.92 19.82 8.07
C ARG A 63 -4.28 19.43 6.74
N VAL A 64 -4.63 20.12 5.66
CA VAL A 64 -3.96 20.00 4.36
C VAL A 64 -3.11 21.25 4.13
N GLU A 65 -1.81 21.06 3.92
CA GLU A 65 -0.83 22.14 3.75
C GLU A 65 -0.14 22.02 2.39
N ILE A 66 0.00 23.13 1.68
CA ILE A 66 0.80 23.20 0.45
C ILE A 66 2.18 23.73 0.81
N THR A 67 3.26 23.06 0.35
CA THR A 67 4.63 23.40 0.74
C THR A 67 5.65 22.93 -0.29
N HIS A 68 6.79 23.61 -0.35
CA HIS A 68 7.97 23.16 -1.09
C HIS A 68 8.81 22.11 -0.32
N ASN A 69 8.58 21.92 0.98
CA ASN A 69 9.44 21.15 1.87
C ASN A 69 9.08 19.65 1.96
N VAL A 70 8.64 19.05 0.85
CA VAL A 70 8.43 17.61 0.73
C VAL A 70 9.07 17.09 -0.56
N SER A 71 9.78 15.96 -0.47
CA SER A 71 10.44 15.34 -1.62
C SER A 71 9.49 14.52 -2.49
N ALA A 72 8.43 13.97 -1.91
CA ALA A 72 7.35 13.28 -2.62
C ALA A 72 6.28 14.29 -3.08
N LYS A 73 5.37 13.88 -4.00
CA LYS A 73 4.21 14.71 -4.37
C LYS A 73 3.36 15.09 -3.14
N ALA A 74 3.18 14.14 -2.23
CA ALA A 74 2.49 14.35 -0.96
C ALA A 74 3.11 13.50 0.15
N ALA A 75 2.85 13.87 1.41
CA ALA A 75 3.27 13.14 2.59
C ALA A 75 2.34 13.43 3.77
N ALA A 76 1.95 12.41 4.53
CA ALA A 76 1.22 12.57 5.77
C ALA A 76 2.16 12.68 6.98
N GLY A 77 1.69 13.44 7.97
CA GLY A 77 2.24 13.47 9.31
C GLY A 77 1.23 12.94 10.33
N ARG A 78 1.38 13.39 11.57
CA ARG A 78 0.51 12.93 12.66
C ARG A 78 -0.94 13.41 12.48
N ASP A 79 -1.11 14.70 12.11
CA ASP A 79 -2.38 15.41 12.01
C ASP A 79 -2.46 16.33 10.79
N TYR A 80 -1.66 16.05 9.76
CA TYR A 80 -1.62 16.84 8.52
C TYR A 80 -1.27 16.00 7.31
N ILE A 81 -1.68 16.51 6.14
CA ILE A 81 -1.22 16.05 4.82
C ILE A 81 -0.54 17.22 4.14
N LYS A 82 0.70 17.03 3.68
CA LYS A 82 1.45 18.02 2.90
C LYS A 82 1.38 17.67 1.42
N LEU A 83 1.04 18.65 0.61
CA LEU A 83 1.08 18.59 -0.84
C LEU A 83 2.24 19.44 -1.34
N ARG A 84 3.00 18.88 -2.29
CA ARG A 84 4.11 19.63 -2.89
C ARG A 84 3.54 20.65 -3.87
N GLU A 85 4.01 21.90 -3.77
CA GLU A 85 3.45 23.06 -4.46
C GLU A 85 3.59 23.00 -5.99
N ASP A 86 4.67 22.40 -6.50
CA ASP A 86 4.97 22.24 -7.92
C ASP A 86 4.51 20.87 -8.51
N ALA A 87 3.79 20.06 -7.71
CA ALA A 87 3.28 18.78 -8.19
C ALA A 87 1.94 18.95 -8.92
N HIS A 88 1.65 18.02 -9.82
CA HIS A 88 0.36 17.84 -10.43
C HIS A 88 -0.24 16.51 -9.96
N PHE A 89 -1.54 16.45 -9.84
CA PHE A 89 -2.27 15.32 -9.31
C PHE A 89 -3.39 14.89 -10.26
N SER A 90 -3.80 13.65 -10.14
CA SER A 90 -4.99 13.10 -10.77
C SER A 90 -6.10 12.86 -9.74
N ASP A 91 -7.31 12.59 -10.21
CA ASP A 91 -8.41 12.13 -9.34
C ASP A 91 -8.05 10.83 -8.60
N LEU A 92 -7.19 10.02 -9.20
CA LEU A 92 -6.71 8.79 -8.57
C LEU A 92 -5.74 9.08 -7.42
N ASP A 93 -4.86 10.07 -7.56
CA ASP A 93 -3.97 10.53 -6.48
C ASP A 93 -4.79 11.06 -5.28
N GLU A 94 -5.89 11.77 -5.54
CA GLU A 94 -6.83 12.20 -4.49
C GLU A 94 -7.37 11.01 -3.70
N SER A 95 -7.90 10.01 -4.42
CA SER A 95 -8.43 8.80 -3.82
C SER A 95 -7.36 8.02 -3.05
N GLN A 96 -6.16 7.89 -3.61
CA GLN A 96 -5.02 7.24 -2.95
C GLN A 96 -4.62 7.96 -1.66
N LEU A 97 -4.49 9.30 -1.68
CA LEU A 97 -4.15 10.08 -0.50
C LEU A 97 -5.20 9.95 0.60
N LEU A 98 -6.48 9.98 0.23
CA LEU A 98 -7.56 9.77 1.19
C LEU A 98 -7.48 8.38 1.82
N GLN A 99 -7.38 7.32 1.02
CA GLN A 99 -7.40 5.94 1.52
C GLN A 99 -6.12 5.58 2.27
N HIS A 100 -4.96 5.90 1.72
CA HIS A 100 -3.66 5.53 2.27
C HIS A 100 -3.26 6.39 3.46
N GLU A 101 -3.19 7.70 3.24
CA GLU A 101 -2.61 8.63 4.21
C GLU A 101 -3.61 8.98 5.32
N ALA A 102 -4.85 9.35 4.94
CA ALA A 102 -5.83 9.79 5.93
C ALA A 102 -6.48 8.60 6.64
N LEU A 103 -7.14 7.70 5.89
CA LEU A 103 -7.99 6.65 6.46
C LEU A 103 -7.23 5.44 7.02
N VAL A 104 -5.92 5.34 6.74
CA VAL A 104 -5.06 4.35 7.41
C VAL A 104 -4.08 5.04 8.34
N HIS A 105 -3.10 5.80 7.83
CA HIS A 105 -1.99 6.27 8.66
C HIS A 105 -2.42 7.29 9.73
N ILE A 106 -3.25 8.27 9.39
CA ILE A 106 -3.75 9.25 10.36
C ILE A 106 -4.82 8.64 11.26
N ALA A 107 -5.75 7.87 10.69
CA ALA A 107 -6.82 7.24 11.46
C ALA A 107 -6.28 6.28 12.53
N THR A 108 -5.34 5.39 12.19
CA THR A 108 -4.71 4.49 13.15
C THR A 108 -3.88 5.26 14.18
N GLY A 109 -3.21 6.35 13.77
CA GLY A 109 -2.49 7.25 14.67
C GLY A 109 -3.43 7.89 15.71
N PHE A 110 -4.57 8.42 15.28
CA PHE A 110 -5.57 9.02 16.17
C PHE A 110 -6.21 8.00 17.10
N ASN A 111 -6.59 6.84 16.57
CA ASN A 111 -7.17 5.76 17.37
C ASN A 111 -6.19 5.28 18.45
N GLY A 112 -4.90 5.09 18.06
CA GLY A 112 -3.88 4.65 19.00
C GLY A 112 -3.57 5.70 20.07
N ALA A 113 -3.46 6.97 19.69
CA ALA A 113 -3.23 8.07 20.63
C ALA A 113 -4.42 8.26 21.62
N ALA A 114 -5.62 7.86 21.20
CA ALA A 114 -6.83 7.91 22.03
C ALA A 114 -6.99 6.69 22.96
N GLN A 115 -6.10 5.69 22.89
CA GLN A 115 -6.17 4.52 23.78
C GLN A 115 -5.92 4.93 25.23
N PRO A 116 -6.83 4.59 26.17
CA PRO A 116 -6.78 5.11 27.55
C PRO A 116 -5.55 4.63 28.33
N HIS A 117 -5.07 3.42 28.02
CA HIS A 117 -3.95 2.79 28.75
C HIS A 117 -2.67 2.74 27.92
N PHE A 118 -2.77 2.80 26.60
CA PHE A 118 -1.64 2.58 25.68
C PHE A 118 -1.57 3.64 24.56
N PRO A 119 -1.45 4.96 24.86
CA PRO A 119 -1.40 6.01 23.85
C PRO A 119 -0.17 5.88 22.93
N ILE A 120 0.83 5.08 23.31
CA ILE A 120 1.98 4.73 22.48
C ILE A 120 1.56 4.02 21.17
N LEU A 121 0.39 3.40 21.13
CA LEU A 121 -0.17 2.80 19.92
C LEU A 121 -0.49 3.82 18.82
N GLY A 122 -0.44 5.12 19.12
CA GLY A 122 -0.52 6.19 18.12
C GLY A 122 0.80 6.46 17.38
N GLU A 123 1.92 5.90 17.85
CA GLU A 123 3.24 6.24 17.33
C GLU A 123 3.72 5.22 16.28
N ALA A 124 4.35 5.76 15.20
CA ALA A 124 5.00 4.93 14.19
C ALA A 124 6.41 4.55 14.64
N TYR A 125 6.76 3.28 14.49
CA TYR A 125 8.11 2.77 14.71
C TYR A 125 8.45 1.71 13.64
N PRO A 126 9.74 1.38 13.44
CA PRO A 126 10.12 0.45 12.36
C PRO A 126 9.41 -0.91 12.39
N GLY A 127 9.04 -1.40 13.58
CA GLY A 127 8.36 -2.70 13.75
C GLY A 127 6.95 -2.73 13.15
N ASN A 128 6.17 -1.63 13.27
CA ASN A 128 4.81 -1.59 12.73
C ASN A 128 4.72 -1.09 11.29
N ALA A 129 5.84 -0.64 10.69
CA ALA A 129 5.83 -0.03 9.37
C ALA A 129 5.32 -0.99 8.28
N ARG A 130 5.68 -2.27 8.33
CA ARG A 130 5.26 -3.27 7.34
C ARG A 130 3.75 -3.46 7.32
N THR A 131 3.14 -3.64 8.48
CA THR A 131 1.68 -3.76 8.61
C THR A 131 0.97 -2.47 8.20
N GLN A 132 1.49 -1.31 8.62
CA GLN A 132 0.89 -0.01 8.30
C GLN A 132 0.92 0.27 6.79
N GLU A 133 2.05 0.06 6.11
CA GLU A 133 2.14 0.24 4.66
C GLU A 133 1.31 -0.82 3.91
N GLY A 134 1.32 -2.07 4.39
CA GLY A 134 0.50 -3.14 3.82
C GLY A 134 -1.00 -2.87 3.93
N LEU A 135 -1.46 -2.38 5.07
CA LEU A 135 -2.85 -1.97 5.29
C LEU A 135 -3.25 -0.79 4.40
N ALA A 136 -2.35 0.17 4.23
CA ALA A 136 -2.56 1.33 3.37
C ALA A 136 -2.65 0.94 1.88
N VAL A 137 -1.77 0.07 1.38
CA VAL A 137 -1.86 -0.46 0.01
C VAL A 137 -3.11 -1.34 -0.15
N PHE A 138 -3.50 -2.11 0.88
CA PHE A 138 -4.76 -2.85 0.85
C PHE A 138 -5.97 -1.91 0.77
N ALA A 139 -5.95 -0.78 1.50
CA ALA A 139 -7.00 0.23 1.41
C ALA A 139 -7.12 0.82 0.00
N GLU A 140 -5.99 1.14 -0.66
CA GLU A 140 -5.99 1.53 -2.07
C GLU A 140 -6.60 0.45 -2.97
N PHE A 141 -6.22 -0.82 -2.76
CA PHE A 141 -6.71 -1.95 -3.55
C PHE A 141 -8.22 -2.14 -3.41
N ILE A 142 -8.73 -2.23 -2.18
CA ILE A 142 -10.15 -2.53 -1.93
C ILE A 142 -11.09 -1.36 -2.28
N SER A 143 -10.57 -0.13 -2.32
CA SER A 143 -11.29 1.08 -2.74
C SER A 143 -11.23 1.34 -4.25
N GLY A 144 -10.44 0.56 -5.01
CA GLY A 144 -10.26 0.75 -6.45
C GLY A 144 -9.30 1.89 -6.81
N SER A 145 -8.52 2.41 -5.86
CA SER A 145 -7.55 3.48 -6.11
C SER A 145 -6.13 2.96 -6.41
N LEU A 146 -5.88 1.66 -6.35
CA LEU A 146 -4.64 1.03 -6.77
C LEU A 146 -4.72 0.67 -8.27
N ASP A 147 -4.10 1.49 -9.12
CA ASP A 147 -4.03 1.21 -10.55
C ASP A 147 -2.89 0.22 -10.91
N PRO A 148 -2.93 -0.39 -12.11
CA PRO A 148 -1.90 -1.34 -12.55
C PRO A 148 -0.49 -0.77 -12.56
N ARG A 149 -0.28 0.51 -12.92
CA ARG A 149 1.06 1.13 -12.93
C ARG A 149 1.60 1.33 -11.52
N ARG A 150 0.75 1.77 -10.59
CA ARG A 150 1.15 1.86 -9.18
C ARG A 150 1.51 0.48 -8.64
N PHE A 151 0.73 -0.54 -8.99
CA PHE A 151 1.00 -1.92 -8.58
C PHE A 151 2.34 -2.42 -9.17
N LYS A 152 2.57 -2.15 -10.47
CA LYS A 152 3.84 -2.45 -11.12
C LYS A 152 5.01 -1.72 -10.44
N ARG A 153 4.89 -0.42 -10.13
CA ARG A 153 5.93 0.32 -9.40
C ARG A 153 6.30 -0.30 -8.06
N LEU A 154 5.33 -0.88 -7.34
CA LEU A 154 5.62 -1.61 -6.10
C LEU A 154 6.42 -2.89 -6.38
N ALA A 155 6.08 -3.62 -7.44
CA ALA A 155 6.82 -4.80 -7.88
C ALA A 155 8.24 -4.45 -8.33
N ASP A 156 8.40 -3.45 -9.19
CA ASP A 156 9.70 -2.99 -9.69
C ASP A 156 10.66 -2.60 -8.57
N ARG A 157 10.15 -1.95 -7.51
CA ARG A 157 10.97 -1.62 -6.32
C ARG A 157 11.48 -2.85 -5.60
N VAL A 158 10.66 -3.88 -5.46
CA VAL A 158 11.06 -5.15 -4.82
C VAL A 158 12.13 -5.84 -5.66
N ILE A 159 11.93 -5.90 -6.98
CA ILE A 159 12.89 -6.49 -7.94
C ILE A 159 14.22 -5.72 -7.89
N ALA A 160 14.19 -4.39 -8.00
CA ALA A 160 15.38 -3.55 -7.97
C ALA A 160 16.17 -3.65 -6.64
N ILE A 161 15.47 -3.76 -5.50
CA ILE A 161 16.10 -4.03 -4.20
C ILE A 161 16.83 -5.38 -4.22
N ASN A 162 16.22 -6.41 -4.79
CA ASN A 162 16.86 -7.71 -4.92
C ASN A 162 18.07 -7.66 -5.86
N MET A 163 17.95 -7.01 -7.02
CA MET A 163 19.06 -6.80 -7.95
C MET A 163 20.26 -6.14 -7.24
N SER A 164 20.02 -5.07 -6.48
CA SER A 164 21.07 -4.39 -5.73
C SER A 164 21.66 -5.27 -4.62
N ALA A 165 20.85 -6.07 -3.94
CA ALA A 165 21.35 -7.02 -2.94
C ALA A 165 22.24 -8.10 -3.55
N GLU A 166 21.99 -8.49 -4.80
CA GLU A 166 22.79 -9.41 -5.61
C GLU A 166 24.01 -8.77 -6.28
N GLY A 167 24.20 -7.45 -6.12
CA GLY A 167 25.38 -6.74 -6.57
C GLY A 167 25.18 -5.75 -7.71
N ALA A 168 23.96 -5.58 -8.23
CA ALA A 168 23.68 -4.59 -9.27
C ALA A 168 23.99 -3.18 -8.76
N ASP A 169 24.73 -2.42 -9.57
CA ASP A 169 25.12 -1.06 -9.29
C ASP A 169 24.01 -0.02 -9.64
N PHE A 170 24.28 1.24 -9.36
CA PHE A 170 23.34 2.33 -9.65
C PHE A 170 22.96 2.44 -11.15
N LEU A 171 23.90 2.19 -12.06
CA LEU A 171 23.63 2.32 -13.50
C LEU A 171 22.75 1.18 -13.99
N GLU A 172 22.96 -0.03 -13.49
CA GLU A 172 22.12 -1.20 -13.81
C GLU A 172 20.69 -0.99 -13.26
N LEU A 173 20.55 -0.45 -12.05
CA LEU A 173 19.25 -0.08 -11.48
C LEU A 173 18.57 1.03 -12.28
N PHE A 174 19.31 2.04 -12.69
CA PHE A 174 18.78 3.13 -13.53
C PHE A 174 18.29 2.60 -14.87
N GLN A 175 19.07 1.72 -15.53
CA GLN A 175 18.68 1.10 -16.78
C GLN A 175 17.42 0.25 -16.60
N PHE A 176 17.35 -0.57 -15.54
CA PHE A 176 16.17 -1.34 -15.21
C PHE A 176 14.91 -0.44 -15.12
N PHE A 177 14.95 0.64 -14.33
CA PHE A 177 13.80 1.52 -14.23
C PHE A 177 13.46 2.27 -15.51
N ARG A 178 14.44 2.55 -16.37
CA ARG A 178 14.19 3.11 -17.71
C ARG A 178 13.46 2.14 -18.64
N GLU A 179 13.74 0.86 -18.52
CA GLU A 179 13.10 -0.19 -19.32
C GLU A 179 11.68 -0.48 -18.83
N GLN A 180 11.45 -0.39 -17.49
CA GLN A 180 10.17 -0.65 -16.86
C GLN A 180 9.20 0.55 -16.91
N GLY A 181 9.69 1.77 -17.00
CA GLY A 181 8.91 2.99 -16.96
C GLY A 181 8.75 3.68 -18.32
N ASP A 182 8.38 4.96 -18.26
CA ASP A 182 8.34 5.81 -19.45
C ASP A 182 9.77 6.13 -19.91
N LYS A 183 10.10 5.72 -21.13
CA LYS A 183 11.42 5.95 -21.74
C LYS A 183 11.75 7.43 -21.94
N ASP A 184 10.71 8.26 -22.02
CA ASP A 184 10.82 9.71 -22.17
C ASP A 184 10.93 10.46 -20.83
N ALA A 185 10.82 9.75 -19.70
CA ALA A 185 10.94 10.28 -18.34
C ALA A 185 12.19 9.78 -17.59
N PRO A 186 13.42 10.05 -18.08
CA PRO A 186 14.65 9.53 -17.46
C PRO A 186 14.87 10.00 -16.03
N PHE A 187 14.28 11.14 -15.65
CA PHE A 187 14.37 11.67 -14.30
C PHE A 187 13.63 10.77 -13.28
N GLU A 188 12.49 10.21 -13.65
CA GLU A 188 11.76 9.27 -12.78
C GLU A 188 12.53 7.98 -12.55
N ALA A 189 13.18 7.44 -13.59
CA ALA A 189 14.04 6.28 -13.48
C ALA A 189 15.25 6.56 -12.57
N PHE A 190 15.86 7.74 -12.69
CA PHE A 190 16.96 8.17 -11.83
C PHE A 190 16.52 8.27 -10.35
N GLU A 191 15.39 8.91 -10.07
CA GLU A 191 14.86 9.03 -8.71
C GLU A 191 14.50 7.66 -8.12
N SER A 192 13.98 6.73 -8.93
CA SER A 192 13.67 5.37 -8.51
C SER A 192 14.94 4.59 -8.16
N ALA A 193 15.98 4.65 -8.98
CA ALA A 193 17.28 4.03 -8.71
C ALA A 193 17.95 4.66 -7.47
N ARG A 194 17.94 6.01 -7.37
CA ARG A 194 18.46 6.75 -6.21
C ARG A 194 17.78 6.32 -4.90
N ARG A 195 16.49 6.02 -4.96
CA ARG A 195 15.73 5.55 -3.79
C ARG A 195 16.20 4.19 -3.30
N VAL A 196 16.57 3.26 -4.22
CA VAL A 196 17.08 1.93 -3.87
C VAL A 196 18.45 2.00 -3.17
N VAL A 197 19.32 2.89 -3.60
CA VAL A 197 20.68 3.04 -3.02
C VAL A 197 20.75 4.08 -1.90
N ARG A 198 19.64 4.69 -1.51
CA ARG A 198 19.61 5.76 -0.49
C ARG A 198 20.12 5.28 0.86
N GLY A 199 21.25 5.86 1.30
CA GLY A 199 21.91 5.46 2.54
C GLY A 199 22.62 4.10 2.48
N GLY A 200 22.68 3.47 1.30
CA GLY A 200 23.38 2.23 1.00
C GLY A 200 24.57 2.44 0.06
N LEU A 201 24.92 1.37 -0.67
CA LEU A 201 26.06 1.36 -1.57
C LEU A 201 25.61 1.57 -3.03
N VAL A 202 26.23 2.52 -3.73
CA VAL A 202 25.95 2.80 -5.14
C VAL A 202 26.52 1.74 -6.10
N ASN A 203 27.47 0.93 -5.63
CA ASN A 203 28.13 -0.14 -6.35
C ASN A 203 27.56 -1.54 -6.04
N GLY A 204 26.34 -1.59 -5.48
CA GLY A 204 25.66 -2.83 -5.17
C GLY A 204 25.99 -3.45 -3.82
N GLY A 205 25.23 -4.47 -3.44
CA GLY A 205 25.43 -5.28 -2.21
C GLY A 205 24.80 -4.69 -0.93
N GLY A 206 24.25 -3.47 -0.96
CA GLY A 206 23.69 -2.83 0.22
C GLY A 206 22.51 -1.89 -0.08
N PRO A 207 21.38 -2.41 -0.57
CA PRO A 207 20.22 -1.58 -0.90
C PRO A 207 19.48 -1.04 0.33
N PHE A 208 18.72 0.03 0.14
CA PHE A 208 17.72 0.47 1.10
C PHE A 208 16.46 -0.40 0.96
N THR A 209 16.29 -1.34 1.88
CA THR A 209 15.26 -2.39 1.77
C THR A 209 13.84 -1.95 2.18
N LYS A 210 13.67 -0.72 2.69
CA LYS A 210 12.37 -0.27 3.22
C LYS A 210 11.23 -0.45 2.21
N ASP A 211 11.45 -0.18 0.93
CA ASP A 211 10.37 -0.21 -0.05
C ASP A 211 9.82 -1.63 -0.35
N SER A 212 10.50 -2.69 0.08
CA SER A 212 9.97 -4.06 -0.02
C SER A 212 8.77 -4.31 0.92
N ILE A 213 8.64 -3.49 1.99
CA ILE A 213 7.58 -3.68 2.99
C ILE A 213 6.17 -3.42 2.44
N TYR A 214 6.02 -2.61 1.39
CA TYR A 214 4.72 -2.31 0.78
C TYR A 214 4.06 -3.56 0.23
N LEU A 215 4.76 -4.27 -0.65
CA LEU A 215 4.24 -5.48 -1.28
C LEU A 215 4.19 -6.66 -0.31
N GLN A 216 5.21 -6.80 0.55
CA GLN A 216 5.22 -7.80 1.61
C GLN A 216 4.07 -7.59 2.58
N GLY A 217 3.87 -6.37 3.07
CA GLY A 217 2.80 -6.01 3.98
C GLY A 217 1.41 -6.20 3.36
N LEU A 218 1.25 -5.86 2.06
CA LEU A 218 -0.01 -6.13 1.34
C LEU A 218 -0.36 -7.63 1.37
N LEU A 219 0.60 -8.51 1.10
CA LEU A 219 0.39 -9.97 1.15
C LEU A 219 0.00 -10.44 2.55
N GLU A 220 0.72 -9.97 3.56
CA GLU A 220 0.50 -10.36 4.94
C GLU A 220 -0.86 -9.87 5.46
N VAL A 221 -1.21 -8.60 5.22
CA VAL A 221 -2.50 -8.02 5.60
C VAL A 221 -3.66 -8.69 4.86
N HIS A 222 -3.53 -8.91 3.56
CA HIS A 222 -4.57 -9.59 2.78
C HIS A 222 -4.81 -11.03 3.29
N ASN A 223 -3.75 -11.79 3.58
CA ASN A 223 -3.87 -13.14 4.11
C ASN A 223 -4.45 -13.14 5.53
N TYR A 224 -4.08 -12.18 6.37
CA TYR A 224 -4.71 -12.00 7.68
C TYR A 224 -6.21 -11.75 7.55
N LEU A 225 -6.63 -10.82 6.70
CA LEU A 225 -8.04 -10.49 6.49
C LEU A 225 -8.84 -11.70 5.96
N ARG A 226 -8.28 -12.48 5.04
CA ARG A 226 -8.90 -13.75 4.60
C ARG A 226 -9.10 -14.73 5.75
N THR A 227 -8.12 -14.81 6.65
CA THR A 227 -8.18 -15.69 7.82
C THR A 227 -9.20 -15.18 8.85
N ALA A 228 -9.25 -13.86 9.09
CA ALA A 228 -10.21 -13.22 9.97
C ALA A 228 -11.67 -13.44 9.49
N VAL A 229 -11.90 -13.30 8.18
CA VAL A 229 -13.22 -13.59 7.58
C VAL A 229 -13.61 -15.07 7.76
N ARG A 230 -12.68 -15.99 7.56
CA ARG A 230 -12.94 -17.43 7.79
C ARG A 230 -13.24 -17.74 9.24
N ALA A 231 -12.66 -17.00 10.19
CA ALA A 231 -12.95 -17.15 11.63
C ALA A 231 -14.34 -16.62 12.02
N GLY A 232 -14.97 -15.81 11.13
CA GLY A 232 -16.33 -15.31 11.33
C GLY A 232 -16.47 -14.22 12.40
N ASP A 233 -15.36 -13.62 12.87
CA ASP A 233 -15.39 -12.55 13.87
C ASP A 233 -14.90 -11.21 13.27
N PRO A 234 -15.82 -10.27 12.97
CA PRO A 234 -15.47 -8.95 12.45
C PRO A 234 -14.58 -8.11 13.37
N ALA A 235 -14.56 -8.41 14.65
CA ALA A 235 -13.74 -7.70 15.62
C ALA A 235 -12.23 -7.85 15.32
N PHE A 236 -11.80 -8.93 14.67
CA PHE A 236 -10.42 -9.08 14.24
C PHE A 236 -10.00 -8.05 13.17
N ILE A 237 -10.93 -7.65 12.31
CA ILE A 237 -10.66 -6.60 11.30
C ILE A 237 -10.52 -5.25 12.00
N ARG A 238 -11.37 -4.97 13.00
CA ARG A 238 -11.34 -3.72 13.77
C ARG A 238 -10.05 -3.56 14.58
N LEU A 239 -9.45 -4.66 15.06
CA LEU A 239 -8.18 -4.61 15.79
C LEU A 239 -7.05 -3.95 14.99
N LEU A 240 -7.03 -4.10 13.65
CA LEU A 240 -6.02 -3.44 12.79
C LEU A 240 -6.08 -1.91 12.85
N PHE A 241 -7.19 -1.36 13.29
CA PHE A 241 -7.42 0.09 13.41
C PHE A 241 -7.34 0.61 14.85
N ALA A 242 -7.08 -0.25 15.84
CA ALA A 242 -6.96 0.17 17.24
C ALA A 242 -5.74 1.06 17.50
N GLY A 243 -4.77 1.04 16.59
CA GLY A 243 -3.56 1.83 16.63
C GLY A 243 -2.59 1.47 15.50
N LYS A 244 -1.38 2.01 15.55
CA LYS A 244 -0.26 1.63 14.68
C LYS A 244 0.40 0.37 15.24
N ILE A 245 -0.10 -0.79 14.85
CA ILE A 245 0.32 -2.11 15.36
C ILE A 245 0.98 -2.94 14.27
N ASP A 246 1.74 -3.95 14.64
CA ASP A 246 2.16 -5.03 13.75
C ASP A 246 1.18 -6.20 13.82
N LEU A 247 1.10 -7.02 12.75
CA LEU A 247 0.28 -8.23 12.74
C LEU A 247 0.70 -9.23 13.83
N GLU A 248 1.98 -9.23 14.21
CA GLU A 248 2.50 -10.08 15.27
C GLU A 248 1.96 -9.68 16.67
N ASP A 249 1.54 -8.42 16.83
CA ASP A 249 0.98 -7.90 18.07
C ASP A 249 -0.51 -8.28 18.27
N LEU A 250 -1.20 -8.80 17.24
CA LEU A 250 -2.65 -9.01 17.26
C LEU A 250 -3.12 -9.96 18.38
N ALA A 251 -2.32 -10.94 18.77
CA ALA A 251 -2.64 -11.81 19.89
C ALA A 251 -2.68 -11.02 21.21
N ALA A 252 -1.71 -10.14 21.43
CA ALA A 252 -1.68 -9.23 22.57
C ALA A 252 -2.84 -8.23 22.53
N MET A 253 -3.10 -7.65 21.34
CA MET A 253 -4.23 -6.72 21.16
C MET A 253 -5.57 -7.38 21.44
N LYS A 254 -5.76 -8.63 21.01
CA LYS A 254 -6.95 -9.41 21.38
C LYS A 254 -7.06 -9.58 22.90
N PHE A 255 -5.98 -9.95 23.58
CA PHE A 255 -5.98 -10.10 25.04
C PHE A 255 -6.35 -8.79 25.74
N LEU A 256 -5.78 -7.66 25.30
CA LEU A 256 -6.09 -6.34 25.88
C LEU A 256 -7.56 -5.95 25.63
N ARG A 257 -8.10 -6.23 24.45
CA ARG A 257 -9.52 -6.01 24.16
C ARG A 257 -10.42 -6.85 25.06
N ASP A 258 -10.14 -8.14 25.18
CA ASP A 258 -10.95 -9.07 25.98
C ASP A 258 -10.87 -8.76 27.50
N ALA A 259 -9.85 -8.01 27.91
CA ALA A 259 -9.69 -7.47 29.26
C ALA A 259 -10.26 -6.05 29.44
N ASP A 260 -11.01 -5.51 28.46
CA ASP A 260 -11.56 -4.15 28.46
C ASP A 260 -10.49 -3.03 28.62
N LEU A 261 -9.25 -3.30 28.16
CA LEU A 261 -8.13 -2.35 28.23
C LEU A 261 -7.92 -1.57 26.92
N LEU A 262 -8.64 -1.91 25.85
CA LEU A 262 -8.63 -1.20 24.58
C LEU A 262 -9.98 -0.54 24.32
N ALA A 263 -9.94 0.72 23.89
CA ALA A 263 -11.11 1.38 23.31
C ALA A 263 -11.32 0.94 21.85
N GLU A 264 -12.58 0.88 21.43
CA GLU A 264 -12.93 0.65 20.03
C GLU A 264 -12.37 1.77 19.12
N PRO A 265 -11.86 1.43 17.94
CA PRO A 265 -11.37 2.43 17.00
C PRO A 265 -12.52 3.35 16.55
N LYS A 266 -12.31 4.66 16.71
CA LYS A 266 -13.28 5.69 16.33
C LYS A 266 -13.22 5.99 14.83
N TYR A 267 -12.02 6.03 14.27
CA TYR A 267 -11.79 6.39 12.88
C TYR A 267 -11.46 5.14 12.08
N MET A 268 -12.34 4.80 11.16
CA MET A 268 -12.21 3.61 10.30
C MET A 268 -12.60 3.96 8.86
N PRO A 269 -11.91 3.37 7.86
CA PRO A 269 -12.33 3.57 6.48
C PRO A 269 -13.70 2.93 6.21
N PRO A 270 -14.47 3.45 5.23
CA PRO A 270 -15.80 2.94 4.90
C PRO A 270 -15.84 1.44 4.66
N TRP A 271 -14.83 0.87 3.96
CA TRP A 271 -14.76 -0.56 3.66
C TRP A 271 -14.53 -1.45 4.90
N ALA A 272 -13.97 -0.90 5.99
CA ALA A 272 -13.78 -1.61 7.26
C ALA A 272 -14.91 -1.32 8.28
N THR A 273 -15.71 -0.29 8.03
CA THR A 273 -16.92 0.02 8.80
C THR A 273 -18.10 -0.81 8.28
N ASP A 274 -18.34 -0.81 6.97
CA ASP A 274 -19.32 -1.65 6.31
C ASP A 274 -18.61 -2.84 5.66
N LEU A 275 -18.66 -3.98 6.33
CA LEU A 275 -17.94 -5.18 5.92
C LEU A 275 -18.61 -5.97 4.80
N ARG A 276 -19.79 -5.59 4.31
CA ARG A 276 -20.56 -6.38 3.32
C ARG A 276 -19.75 -6.66 2.06
N TYR A 277 -19.13 -5.64 1.49
CA TYR A 277 -18.30 -5.79 0.29
C TYR A 277 -17.04 -6.59 0.58
N LEU A 278 -16.31 -6.27 1.66
CA LEU A 278 -15.07 -6.94 2.05
C LEU A 278 -15.29 -8.44 2.28
N LEU A 279 -16.35 -8.81 3.04
CA LEU A 279 -16.68 -10.20 3.31
C LEU A 279 -17.04 -10.96 2.03
N SER A 280 -17.86 -10.35 1.15
CA SER A 280 -18.23 -10.92 -0.13
C SER A 280 -17.01 -11.12 -1.03
N TYR A 281 -16.16 -10.11 -1.14
CA TYR A 281 -14.94 -10.17 -1.94
C TYR A 281 -13.98 -11.27 -1.43
N LEU A 282 -13.68 -11.30 -0.13
CA LEU A 282 -12.73 -12.26 0.44
C LEU A 282 -13.26 -13.70 0.40
N ALA A 283 -14.57 -13.91 0.61
CA ALA A 283 -15.19 -15.22 0.46
C ALA A 283 -15.12 -15.71 -0.99
N TYR A 284 -15.50 -14.85 -1.95
CA TYR A 284 -15.48 -15.17 -3.37
C TYR A 284 -14.05 -15.40 -3.89
N SER A 285 -13.11 -14.52 -3.57
CA SER A 285 -11.71 -14.68 -4.00
C SER A 285 -11.06 -15.94 -3.41
N THR A 286 -11.44 -16.35 -2.20
CA THR A 286 -10.97 -17.62 -1.61
C THR A 286 -11.45 -18.82 -2.45
N PHE A 287 -12.70 -18.84 -2.85
CA PHE A 287 -13.24 -19.89 -3.71
C PHE A 287 -12.58 -19.89 -5.10
N LEU A 288 -12.40 -18.71 -5.72
CA LEU A 288 -11.77 -18.59 -7.04
C LEU A 288 -10.34 -19.16 -7.06
N ASN A 289 -9.58 -19.00 -5.99
CA ASN A 289 -8.22 -19.52 -5.89
C ASN A 289 -8.16 -21.06 -5.81
N GLU A 290 -9.28 -21.75 -5.59
CA GLU A 290 -9.38 -23.21 -5.60
C GLU A 290 -9.70 -23.76 -7.01
N ILE A 291 -10.06 -22.90 -7.98
CA ILE A 291 -10.41 -23.30 -9.35
C ILE A 291 -9.12 -23.49 -10.17
N ASP A 292 -8.94 -24.69 -10.73
CA ASP A 292 -7.91 -24.93 -11.73
C ASP A 292 -8.33 -24.32 -13.08
N LEU A 293 -7.59 -23.28 -13.49
CA LEU A 293 -7.85 -22.56 -14.73
C LEU A 293 -7.32 -23.29 -15.99
N LYS A 294 -6.57 -24.38 -15.85
CA LYS A 294 -5.95 -25.05 -16.99
C LYS A 294 -6.98 -25.50 -18.03
N SER A 295 -8.02 -26.20 -17.61
CA SER A 295 -9.10 -26.66 -18.50
C SER A 295 -9.93 -25.49 -19.07
N VAL A 296 -10.05 -24.40 -18.31
CA VAL A 296 -10.73 -23.20 -18.79
C VAL A 296 -9.88 -22.49 -19.85
N ALA A 297 -8.58 -22.36 -19.63
CA ALA A 297 -7.64 -21.78 -20.59
C ALA A 297 -7.62 -22.58 -21.90
N GLU A 298 -7.50 -23.91 -21.83
CA GLU A 298 -7.52 -24.80 -22.99
C GLU A 298 -8.81 -24.62 -23.81
N ARG A 299 -9.96 -24.44 -23.16
CA ARG A 299 -11.25 -24.23 -23.84
C ARG A 299 -11.29 -22.92 -24.62
N TYR A 300 -10.70 -21.86 -24.11
CA TYR A 300 -10.75 -20.52 -24.71
C TYR A 300 -9.50 -20.17 -25.53
N GLU A 301 -8.45 -21.02 -25.50
CA GLU A 301 -7.22 -20.82 -26.25
C GLU A 301 -7.41 -20.42 -27.72
N PRO A 302 -8.37 -21.02 -28.50
CA PRO A 302 -8.59 -20.64 -29.86
C PRO A 302 -9.05 -19.18 -30.06
N LEU A 303 -9.60 -18.54 -29.03
CA LEU A 303 -10.04 -17.15 -29.08
C LEU A 303 -8.87 -16.17 -28.89
N PHE A 304 -7.76 -16.62 -28.27
CA PHE A 304 -6.62 -15.78 -27.91
C PHE A 304 -5.41 -15.93 -28.86
N ARG A 305 -5.49 -16.87 -29.81
CA ARG A 305 -4.45 -17.13 -30.81
C ARG A 305 -4.70 -16.43 -32.15
N SER A 306 -5.54 -15.39 -32.21
CA SER A 306 -5.83 -14.63 -33.43
C SER A 306 -4.83 -13.56 -33.72
#